data_b9e236064e173adcdf9cb71cb259c518
#
_entry.id   b9e236064e173adcdf9cb71cb259c518
#
_cell.length_a   1.000
_cell.length_b   1.000
_cell.length_c   1.000
_cell.angle_alpha   90.00
_cell.angle_beta   90.00
_cell.angle_gamma   90.00
#
_symmetry.space_group_name_H-M   'P 1'
#
loop_
_entity.id
_entity.type
_entity.pdbx_description
1 polymer ?
#
loop_
_entity_poly.entity_id
_entity_poly.type
_entity_poly.pdbx_seq_one_letter_code
_entity_poly.pdbx_strand_id
1 'polypeptide(L)'
;TMGPGDMSRKRTGVVEEKTMPVRDGRPLRETFDLETHGFEFVDHPTKMIDFFDEAELKSVYYMEVEELVKQRTGAYRVHVFDHTLRSGDEDFRNENLVREPVARVHNDYTEWSGPNRVRDLLPDEAEDLLKRRFAIVQVWRAIRNPIESDPLGICDARSLAEKDLVISERRYPDRIGQTYQIAYNPDHDWYYFPRMARDEAMVFKVFQGVGVWCNSGVSWRLGFSVWECASGVSMRF
;
A
#
# COMPACT_ATOMS: atom_id res chain seq x y z
N THR A 1 -7.16 -0.60 -18.47
CA THR A 1 -8.62 -0.61 -18.61
C THR A 1 -9.03 -1.94 -19.22
N MET A 2 -9.47 -2.88 -18.40
CA MET A 2 -10.08 -4.12 -18.90
C MET A 2 -11.47 -3.80 -19.41
N GLY A 3 -11.74 -4.09 -20.68
CA GLY A 3 -13.08 -4.01 -21.27
C GLY A 3 -14.01 -5.07 -20.68
N PRO A 4 -15.33 -4.89 -20.78
CA PRO A 4 -16.34 -5.75 -20.15
C PRO A 4 -16.54 -7.08 -20.91
N GLY A 5 -15.51 -7.90 -21.05
CA GLY A 5 -15.60 -9.15 -21.83
C GLY A 5 -14.76 -10.31 -21.35
N ASP A 6 -13.79 -10.12 -20.49
CA ASP A 6 -12.91 -11.22 -20.06
C ASP A 6 -13.17 -11.62 -18.61
N MET A 7 -14.19 -12.41 -18.39
CA MET A 7 -14.69 -12.87 -17.10
C MET A 7 -14.40 -14.34 -16.80
N SER A 8 -13.42 -14.96 -17.40
CA SER A 8 -12.95 -16.28 -16.96
C SER A 8 -11.97 -16.18 -15.79
N ARG A 9 -12.28 -15.37 -14.78
CA ARG A 9 -11.53 -15.32 -13.52
C ARG A 9 -11.82 -16.59 -12.71
N LYS A 10 -11.06 -17.64 -12.98
CA LYS A 10 -11.07 -18.82 -12.12
C LYS A 10 -10.40 -18.46 -10.79
N ARG A 11 -11.19 -18.06 -9.81
CA ARG A 11 -10.70 -17.90 -8.44
C ARG A 11 -10.50 -19.29 -7.85
N THR A 12 -9.30 -19.58 -7.39
CA THR A 12 -8.96 -20.86 -6.75
C THR A 12 -8.97 -20.80 -5.23
N GLY A 13 -8.94 -19.60 -4.65
CA GLY A 13 -8.96 -19.38 -3.21
C GLY A 13 -10.36 -19.14 -2.66
N VAL A 14 -10.61 -19.60 -1.43
CA VAL A 14 -11.80 -19.28 -0.64
C VAL A 14 -11.49 -18.02 0.17
N VAL A 15 -12.38 -17.04 0.07
CA VAL A 15 -12.29 -15.79 0.86
C VAL A 15 -13.29 -15.93 2.00
N GLU A 16 -12.83 -15.76 3.23
CA GLU A 16 -13.64 -15.78 4.42
C GLU A 16 -13.74 -14.37 5.03
N GLU A 17 -14.91 -14.05 5.57
CA GLU A 17 -15.08 -12.84 6.38
C GLU A 17 -14.80 -13.18 7.84
N LYS A 18 -13.90 -12.40 8.46
CA LYS A 18 -13.56 -12.54 9.87
C LYS A 18 -13.63 -11.17 10.54
N THR A 19 -14.14 -11.15 11.75
CA THR A 19 -14.12 -9.94 12.57
C THR A 19 -12.78 -9.84 13.29
N MET A 20 -12.10 -8.72 13.13
CA MET A 20 -10.85 -8.42 13.78
C MET A 20 -10.96 -7.11 14.57
N PRO A 21 -10.33 -7.01 15.76
CA PRO A 21 -10.17 -5.72 16.42
C PRO A 21 -9.20 -4.84 15.61
N VAL A 22 -9.64 -3.62 15.30
CA VAL A 22 -8.79 -2.59 14.69
C VAL A 22 -8.69 -1.43 15.65
N ARG A 23 -7.48 -1.09 16.06
CA ARG A 23 -7.22 -0.08 17.10
C ARG A 23 -7.08 1.30 16.49
N ASP A 24 -7.49 2.32 17.23
CA ASP A 24 -7.14 3.71 16.90
C ASP A 24 -5.64 3.91 17.09
N GLY A 25 -4.94 4.21 15.98
CA GLY A 25 -3.50 4.44 15.96
C GLY A 25 -3.10 5.86 16.36
N ARG A 26 -4.03 6.83 16.42
CA ARG A 26 -3.69 8.23 16.72
C ARG A 26 -2.98 8.43 18.04
N PRO A 27 -3.38 7.81 19.16
CA PRO A 27 -2.65 7.95 20.43
C PRO A 27 -1.23 7.38 20.40
N LEU A 28 -0.94 6.49 19.43
CA LEU A 28 0.33 5.79 19.29
C LEU A 28 1.15 6.28 18.08
N ARG A 29 0.72 7.34 17.40
CA ARG A 29 1.31 7.76 16.11
C ARG A 29 2.82 7.96 16.14
N GLU A 30 3.34 8.48 17.24
CA GLU A 30 4.77 8.75 17.40
C GLU A 30 5.61 7.49 17.71
N THR A 31 4.95 6.35 17.93
CA THR A 31 5.63 5.07 18.20
C THR A 31 5.84 4.24 16.96
N PHE A 32 5.11 4.55 15.87
CA PHE A 32 5.22 3.81 14.63
C PHE A 32 6.38 4.32 13.78
N ASP A 33 7.11 3.40 13.18
CA ASP A 33 8.20 3.69 12.26
C ASP A 33 8.25 2.66 11.12
N LEU A 34 8.78 3.07 9.97
CA LEU A 34 8.85 2.26 8.76
C LEU A 34 9.73 1.01 8.88
N GLU A 35 10.76 1.04 9.73
CA GLU A 35 11.70 -0.09 9.83
C GLU A 35 11.15 -1.21 10.74
N THR A 36 10.45 -0.83 11.81
CA THR A 36 9.97 -1.76 12.83
C THR A 36 8.54 -2.22 12.55
N HIS A 37 7.64 -1.27 12.29
CA HIS A 37 6.21 -1.51 12.15
C HIS A 37 5.77 -1.67 10.67
N GLY A 38 6.64 -1.24 9.74
CA GLY A 38 6.35 -1.23 8.32
C GLY A 38 5.54 -0.01 7.85
N PHE A 39 5.13 0.86 8.77
CA PHE A 39 4.38 2.09 8.48
C PHE A 39 4.61 3.18 9.51
N GLU A 40 4.27 4.40 9.15
CA GLU A 40 4.21 5.57 10.02
C GLU A 40 3.10 6.51 9.59
N PHE A 41 2.62 7.34 10.52
CA PHE A 41 1.59 8.34 10.29
C PHE A 41 2.16 9.72 10.60
N VAL A 42 2.19 10.59 9.60
CA VAL A 42 2.93 11.86 9.67
C VAL A 42 2.07 13.06 9.29
N ASP A 43 2.40 14.22 9.85
CA ASP A 43 1.92 15.49 9.35
C ASP A 43 2.71 15.84 8.08
N HIS A 44 1.99 16.01 6.98
CA HIS A 44 2.57 16.33 5.68
C HIS A 44 1.61 17.20 4.86
N PRO A 45 1.59 18.50 5.12
CA PRO A 45 0.80 19.44 4.34
C PRO A 45 1.14 19.37 2.85
N THR A 46 0.11 19.48 2.01
CA THR A 46 0.28 19.45 0.55
C THR A 46 -0.11 20.78 -0.08
N LYS A 47 0.62 21.16 -1.13
CA LYS A 47 0.33 22.34 -1.97
C LYS A 47 -0.66 22.01 -3.09
N MET A 48 -1.03 20.72 -3.25
CA MET A 48 -2.01 20.32 -4.26
C MET A 48 -3.31 21.10 -4.12
N ILE A 49 -3.86 21.51 -5.23
CA ILE A 49 -5.19 22.14 -5.32
C ILE A 49 -6.20 21.09 -5.77
N ASP A 50 -5.94 20.45 -6.90
CA ASP A 50 -6.83 19.45 -7.49
C ASP A 50 -6.10 18.13 -7.78
N PHE A 51 -6.45 17.08 -7.03
CA PHE A 51 -5.89 15.73 -7.24
C PHE A 51 -6.39 15.04 -8.51
N PHE A 52 -7.29 15.66 -9.27
CA PHE A 52 -7.73 15.19 -10.59
C PHE A 52 -6.95 15.84 -11.73
N ASP A 53 -6.18 16.89 -11.46
CA ASP A 53 -5.27 17.47 -12.44
C ASP A 53 -3.97 16.67 -12.51
N GLU A 54 -3.83 15.88 -13.59
CA GLU A 54 -2.65 15.07 -13.86
C GLU A 54 -1.34 15.90 -13.98
N ALA A 55 -1.42 17.12 -14.48
CA ALA A 55 -0.25 17.99 -14.59
C ALA A 55 0.19 18.48 -13.22
N GLU A 56 -0.75 18.88 -12.38
CA GLU A 56 -0.48 19.26 -11.00
C GLU A 56 0.02 18.08 -10.17
N LEU A 57 -0.59 16.87 -10.31
CA LEU A 57 -0.12 15.66 -9.68
C LEU A 57 1.37 15.41 -9.95
N LYS A 58 1.78 15.51 -11.20
CA LYS A 58 3.18 15.25 -11.60
C LYS A 58 4.14 16.34 -11.20
N SER A 59 3.70 17.61 -11.27
CA SER A 59 4.57 18.76 -11.01
C SER A 59 4.64 19.17 -9.54
N VAL A 60 3.62 18.84 -8.74
CA VAL A 60 3.55 19.20 -7.32
C VAL A 60 3.61 17.94 -6.44
N TYR A 61 2.61 17.06 -6.55
CA TYR A 61 2.45 15.96 -5.61
C TYR A 61 3.56 14.92 -5.69
N TYR A 62 4.01 14.56 -6.91
CA TYR A 62 5.11 13.60 -7.05
C TYR A 62 6.39 14.10 -6.41
N MET A 63 6.66 15.40 -6.51
CA MET A 63 7.83 16.02 -5.87
C MET A 63 7.70 16.01 -4.34
N GLU A 64 6.51 16.31 -3.81
CA GLU A 64 6.23 16.25 -2.37
C GLU A 64 6.40 14.83 -1.83
N VAL A 65 5.87 13.82 -2.54
CA VAL A 65 6.00 12.41 -2.17
C VAL A 65 7.45 11.94 -2.25
N GLU A 66 8.19 12.33 -3.29
CA GLU A 66 9.61 12.01 -3.43
C GLU A 66 10.42 12.54 -2.25
N GLU A 67 10.20 13.79 -1.88
CA GLU A 67 10.89 14.42 -0.75
C GLU A 67 10.50 13.76 0.58
N LEU A 68 9.22 13.52 0.82
CA LEU A 68 8.74 12.82 2.01
C LEU A 68 9.38 11.45 2.16
N VAL A 69 9.36 10.64 1.10
CA VAL A 69 9.92 9.29 1.14
C VAL A 69 11.43 9.32 1.34
N LYS A 70 12.15 10.25 0.72
CA LYS A 70 13.59 10.45 0.99
C LYS A 70 13.87 10.78 2.46
N GLN A 71 13.11 11.70 3.03
CA GLN A 71 13.26 12.11 4.43
C GLN A 71 12.98 10.96 5.40
N ARG A 72 11.94 10.15 5.13
CA ARG A 72 11.52 9.07 6.03
C ARG A 72 12.33 7.79 5.90
N THR A 73 12.94 7.54 4.74
CA THR A 73 13.68 6.30 4.47
C THR A 73 15.19 6.47 4.39
N GLY A 74 15.67 7.70 4.25
CA GLY A 74 17.08 7.98 3.94
C GLY A 74 17.50 7.56 2.55
N ALA A 75 16.56 7.30 1.63
CA ALA A 75 16.85 6.89 0.27
C ALA A 75 17.54 8.03 -0.50
N TYR A 76 18.64 7.70 -1.18
CA TYR A 76 19.33 8.66 -2.04
C TYR A 76 18.53 9.01 -3.32
N ARG A 77 17.67 8.09 -3.77
CA ARG A 77 16.81 8.24 -4.94
C ARG A 77 15.43 7.66 -4.68
N VAL A 78 14.41 8.36 -5.08
CA VAL A 78 13.03 7.91 -5.13
C VAL A 78 12.52 8.06 -6.56
N HIS A 79 11.69 7.14 -7.00
CA HIS A 79 11.02 7.18 -8.30
C HIS A 79 9.53 6.96 -8.09
N VAL A 80 8.74 8.01 -8.26
CA VAL A 80 7.27 7.91 -8.19
C VAL A 80 6.76 7.40 -9.53
N PHE A 81 6.03 6.30 -9.53
CA PHE A 81 5.67 5.59 -10.77
C PHE A 81 4.19 5.34 -10.98
N ASP A 82 3.38 5.49 -9.93
CA ASP A 82 1.94 5.23 -10.02
C ASP A 82 1.18 6.03 -8.94
N HIS A 83 -0.07 6.34 -9.23
CA HIS A 83 -1.03 6.85 -8.26
C HIS A 83 -2.42 6.31 -8.55
N THR A 84 -3.27 6.25 -7.54
CA THR A 84 -4.65 5.79 -7.68
C THR A 84 -5.55 6.60 -6.77
N LEU A 85 -6.62 7.17 -7.36
CA LEU A 85 -7.69 7.80 -6.61
C LEU A 85 -8.77 6.78 -6.29
N ARG A 86 -9.30 6.84 -5.06
CA ARG A 86 -10.37 5.96 -4.58
C ARG A 86 -11.43 6.76 -3.84
N SER A 87 -12.67 6.29 -3.89
CA SER A 87 -13.78 6.87 -3.12
C SER A 87 -14.74 5.77 -2.68
N GLY A 88 -15.26 5.88 -1.46
CA GLY A 88 -16.38 5.07 -0.96
C GLY A 88 -17.72 5.50 -1.56
N ASP A 89 -17.83 6.74 -2.02
CA ASP A 89 -19.02 7.30 -2.62
C ASP A 89 -19.23 6.78 -4.06
N GLU A 90 -20.32 6.05 -4.28
CA GLU A 90 -20.62 5.41 -5.55
C GLU A 90 -20.96 6.42 -6.66
N ASP A 91 -21.73 7.43 -6.35
CA ASP A 91 -22.11 8.46 -7.31
C ASP A 91 -20.87 9.24 -7.78
N PHE A 92 -20.04 9.62 -6.82
CA PHE A 92 -18.76 10.26 -7.11
C PHE A 92 -17.82 9.38 -7.95
N ARG A 93 -17.75 8.07 -7.67
CA ARG A 93 -16.95 7.14 -8.46
C ARG A 93 -17.39 7.06 -9.92
N ASN A 94 -18.71 6.99 -10.13
CA ASN A 94 -19.30 6.90 -11.46
C ASN A 94 -19.08 8.16 -12.29
N GLU A 95 -19.21 9.34 -11.66
CA GLU A 95 -19.01 10.63 -12.31
C GLU A 95 -17.54 10.90 -12.66
N ASN A 96 -16.60 10.48 -11.80
CA ASN A 96 -15.18 10.83 -11.91
C ASN A 96 -14.28 9.67 -12.34
N LEU A 97 -14.84 8.51 -12.65
CA LEU A 97 -14.10 7.29 -13.04
C LEU A 97 -13.06 6.86 -11.99
N VAL A 98 -13.37 7.07 -10.73
CA VAL A 98 -12.51 6.74 -9.57
C VAL A 98 -12.76 5.31 -9.13
N ARG A 99 -11.73 4.63 -8.62
CA ARG A 99 -11.83 3.25 -8.17
C ARG A 99 -12.54 3.15 -6.81
N GLU A 100 -13.17 2.00 -6.58
CA GLU A 100 -13.68 1.62 -5.27
C GLU A 100 -12.55 1.35 -4.27
N PRO A 101 -12.80 1.49 -2.96
CA PRO A 101 -11.90 0.97 -1.92
C PRO A 101 -11.69 -0.53 -2.07
N VAL A 102 -10.56 -1.05 -1.62
CA VAL A 102 -10.25 -2.49 -1.70
C VAL A 102 -10.64 -3.16 -0.39
N ALA A 103 -11.63 -4.05 -0.43
CA ALA A 103 -12.18 -4.73 0.75
C ALA A 103 -11.44 -6.02 1.13
N ARG A 104 -10.23 -6.25 0.63
CA ARG A 104 -9.46 -7.47 0.93
C ARG A 104 -8.10 -7.13 1.49
N VAL A 105 -7.72 -7.90 2.50
CA VAL A 105 -6.38 -7.84 3.06
C VAL A 105 -5.38 -8.33 2.02
N HIS A 106 -4.42 -7.49 1.64
CA HIS A 106 -3.43 -7.84 0.64
C HIS A 106 -2.17 -6.98 0.80
N ASN A 107 -1.12 -7.42 0.15
CA ASN A 107 0.06 -6.62 -0.13
C ASN A 107 0.37 -6.65 -1.62
N ASP A 108 0.72 -5.51 -2.20
CA ASP A 108 0.80 -5.34 -3.65
C ASP A 108 1.98 -6.06 -4.29
N TYR A 109 3.03 -6.38 -3.53
CA TYR A 109 4.24 -6.98 -4.07
C TYR A 109 4.68 -8.21 -3.28
N THR A 110 5.21 -9.19 -4.03
CA THR A 110 5.86 -10.39 -3.51
C THR A 110 7.36 -10.30 -3.75
N GLU A 111 8.13 -11.25 -3.19
CA GLU A 111 9.57 -11.35 -3.45
C GLU A 111 9.91 -11.53 -4.93
N TRP A 112 8.97 -12.06 -5.70
CA TRP A 112 9.11 -12.18 -7.16
C TRP A 112 8.67 -10.90 -7.88
N SER A 113 7.51 -10.34 -7.55
CA SER A 113 6.94 -9.21 -8.30
C SER A 113 7.60 -7.86 -8.00
N GLY A 114 8.15 -7.66 -6.79
CA GLY A 114 8.89 -6.45 -6.44
C GLY A 114 10.11 -6.20 -7.35
N PRO A 115 11.06 -7.14 -7.45
CA PRO A 115 12.18 -7.00 -8.38
C PRO A 115 11.78 -6.88 -9.85
N ASN A 116 10.75 -7.61 -10.28
CA ASN A 116 10.23 -7.48 -11.64
C ASN A 116 9.66 -6.09 -11.91
N ARG A 117 9.04 -5.45 -10.91
CA ARG A 117 8.56 -4.08 -11.07
C ARG A 117 9.71 -3.09 -11.30
N VAL A 118 10.86 -3.29 -10.65
CA VAL A 118 12.06 -2.48 -10.92
C VAL A 118 12.53 -2.66 -12.36
N ARG A 119 12.55 -3.90 -12.88
CA ARG A 119 12.91 -4.20 -14.27
C ARG A 119 11.96 -3.58 -15.28
N ASP A 120 10.67 -3.58 -14.98
CA ASP A 120 9.65 -2.98 -15.85
C ASP A 120 9.78 -1.45 -15.93
N LEU A 121 10.11 -0.81 -14.80
CA LEU A 121 10.15 0.65 -14.70
C LEU A 121 11.50 1.25 -15.13
N LEU A 122 12.59 0.56 -14.85
CA LEU A 122 13.96 1.06 -15.01
C LEU A 122 14.84 0.01 -15.70
N PRO A 123 14.48 -0.47 -16.92
CA PRO A 123 15.12 -1.61 -17.56
C PRO A 123 16.65 -1.46 -17.72
N ASP A 124 17.12 -0.27 -18.02
CA ASP A 124 18.53 0.01 -18.31
C ASP A 124 19.42 -0.04 -17.05
N GLU A 125 18.86 0.13 -15.86
CA GLU A 125 19.61 0.18 -14.59
C GLU A 125 19.14 -0.85 -13.56
N ALA A 126 18.13 -1.63 -13.90
CA ALA A 126 17.46 -2.51 -12.94
C ALA A 126 18.42 -3.45 -12.22
N GLU A 127 19.29 -4.13 -12.96
CA GLU A 127 20.20 -5.12 -12.38
C GLU A 127 21.22 -4.49 -11.42
N ASP A 128 21.62 -3.24 -11.64
CA ASP A 128 22.51 -2.54 -10.71
C ASP A 128 21.76 -2.02 -9.48
N LEU A 129 20.51 -1.59 -9.63
CA LEU A 129 19.65 -1.19 -8.53
C LEU A 129 19.29 -2.38 -7.63
N LEU A 130 19.01 -3.54 -8.23
CA LEU A 130 18.67 -4.77 -7.51
C LEU A 130 19.82 -5.36 -6.70
N LYS A 131 21.05 -4.95 -6.96
CA LYS A 131 22.21 -5.29 -6.10
C LYS A 131 22.25 -4.50 -4.79
N ARG A 132 21.44 -3.46 -4.66
CA ARG A 132 21.40 -2.56 -3.51
C ARG A 132 20.09 -2.76 -2.73
N ARG A 133 20.05 -2.22 -1.52
CA ARG A 133 18.79 -2.13 -0.77
C ARG A 133 17.82 -1.22 -1.51
N PHE A 134 16.60 -1.72 -1.75
CA PHE A 134 15.50 -0.93 -2.29
C PHE A 134 14.19 -1.27 -1.60
N ALA A 135 13.24 -0.38 -1.68
CA ALA A 135 11.90 -0.60 -1.15
C ALA A 135 10.85 -0.04 -2.12
N ILE A 136 9.65 -0.61 -2.08
CA ILE A 136 8.46 -0.01 -2.67
C ILE A 136 7.63 0.51 -1.50
N VAL A 137 7.36 1.81 -1.53
CA VAL A 137 6.69 2.54 -0.46
C VAL A 137 5.44 3.18 -1.04
N GLN A 138 4.35 3.13 -0.30
CA GLN A 138 3.14 3.85 -0.62
C GLN A 138 2.97 5.04 0.33
N VAL A 139 2.44 6.12 -0.21
CA VAL A 139 1.99 7.28 0.54
C VAL A 139 0.49 7.43 0.30
N TRP A 140 -0.29 7.24 1.35
CA TRP A 140 -1.74 7.35 1.32
C TRP A 140 -2.19 8.59 2.09
N ARG A 141 -3.16 9.32 1.55
CA ARG A 141 -3.71 10.51 2.20
C ARG A 141 -5.17 10.75 1.84
N ALA A 142 -5.83 11.57 2.63
CA ALA A 142 -7.09 12.16 2.26
C ALA A 142 -6.89 13.19 1.13
N ILE A 143 -7.66 13.09 0.05
CA ILE A 143 -7.70 14.11 -1.00
C ILE A 143 -8.77 15.19 -0.72
N ARG A 144 -9.72 14.88 0.15
CA ARG A 144 -10.70 15.77 0.76
C ARG A 144 -10.63 15.63 2.28
N ASN A 145 -11.13 16.56 3.03
CA ASN A 145 -11.13 16.55 4.49
C ASN A 145 -12.52 16.32 5.07
N PRO A 146 -12.58 15.58 6.17
CA PRO A 146 -11.73 14.49 6.62
C PRO A 146 -12.14 13.15 5.96
N ILE A 147 -11.38 12.08 6.16
CA ILE A 147 -11.84 10.72 5.82
C ILE A 147 -12.96 10.32 6.79
N GLU A 148 -14.16 10.17 6.28
CA GLU A 148 -15.38 9.85 7.06
C GLU A 148 -15.86 8.43 6.84
N SER A 149 -15.48 7.81 5.70
CA SER A 149 -15.78 6.41 5.37
C SER A 149 -14.54 5.72 4.84
N ASP A 150 -14.54 4.40 4.88
CA ASP A 150 -13.50 3.54 4.31
C ASP A 150 -12.06 3.95 4.68
N PRO A 151 -11.73 4.13 5.98
CA PRO A 151 -10.38 4.47 6.39
C PRO A 151 -9.42 3.32 6.05
N LEU A 152 -8.18 3.68 5.73
CA LEU A 152 -7.13 2.69 5.54
C LEU A 152 -6.83 1.97 6.87
N GLY A 153 -7.00 0.64 6.88
CA GLY A 153 -6.48 -0.23 7.93
C GLY A 153 -5.08 -0.71 7.57
N ILE A 154 -4.18 -0.73 8.54
CA ILE A 154 -2.79 -1.16 8.37
C ILE A 154 -2.43 -2.18 9.45
N CYS A 155 -1.70 -3.23 9.07
CA CYS A 155 -1.21 -4.24 10.00
C CYS A 155 0.21 -3.92 10.45
N ASP A 156 0.46 -4.07 11.74
CA ASP A 156 1.83 -4.03 12.28
C ASP A 156 2.62 -5.22 11.74
N ALA A 157 3.69 -4.94 11.00
CA ALA A 157 4.52 -5.96 10.38
C ALA A 157 5.14 -6.95 11.38
N ARG A 158 5.27 -6.57 12.65
CA ARG A 158 5.78 -7.44 13.72
C ARG A 158 4.84 -8.58 14.06
N SER A 159 3.54 -8.40 13.83
CA SER A 159 2.50 -9.39 14.11
C SER A 159 2.25 -10.35 12.94
N LEU A 160 2.87 -10.10 11.78
CA LEU A 160 2.74 -10.94 10.59
C LEU A 160 3.81 -12.03 10.57
N ALA A 161 3.41 -13.25 10.28
CA ALA A 161 4.30 -14.37 10.06
C ALA A 161 4.34 -14.74 8.57
N GLU A 162 5.45 -15.33 8.10
CA GLU A 162 5.61 -15.77 6.71
C GLU A 162 4.49 -16.73 6.27
N LYS A 163 4.03 -17.62 7.17
CA LYS A 163 2.92 -18.56 6.91
C LYS A 163 1.59 -17.87 6.61
N ASP A 164 1.43 -16.59 6.98
CA ASP A 164 0.22 -15.82 6.76
C ASP A 164 0.18 -15.22 5.35
N LEU A 165 1.30 -15.29 4.61
CA LEU A 165 1.46 -14.73 3.26
C LEU A 165 1.06 -15.76 2.21
N VAL A 166 -0.05 -15.53 1.52
CA VAL A 166 -0.57 -16.41 0.46
C VAL A 166 -0.39 -15.75 -0.89
N ILE A 167 0.43 -16.34 -1.76
CA ILE A 167 0.65 -15.83 -3.12
C ILE A 167 -0.64 -15.89 -3.92
N SER A 168 -1.01 -14.75 -4.51
CA SER A 168 -2.13 -14.61 -5.43
C SER A 168 -1.62 -14.12 -6.78
N GLU A 169 -1.82 -14.91 -7.82
CA GLU A 169 -1.44 -14.55 -9.18
C GLU A 169 -2.61 -13.93 -9.95
N ARG A 170 -2.30 -12.89 -10.72
CA ARG A 170 -3.17 -12.35 -11.76
C ARG A 170 -2.50 -12.59 -13.11
N ARG A 171 -3.10 -13.45 -13.90
CA ARG A 171 -2.59 -13.77 -15.24
C ARG A 171 -3.28 -12.86 -16.25
N TYR A 172 -2.49 -12.07 -16.94
CA TYR A 172 -2.87 -11.25 -18.06
C TYR A 172 -2.35 -11.94 -19.34
N PRO A 173 -2.85 -11.59 -20.55
CA PRO A 173 -2.37 -12.19 -21.79
C PRO A 173 -0.86 -12.02 -22.03
N ASP A 174 -0.30 -10.92 -21.54
CA ASP A 174 1.07 -10.47 -21.78
C ASP A 174 1.98 -10.50 -20.54
N ARG A 175 1.41 -10.68 -19.34
CA ARG A 175 2.16 -10.65 -18.08
C ARG A 175 1.49 -11.41 -16.95
N ILE A 176 2.28 -11.74 -15.94
CA ILE A 176 1.81 -12.26 -14.66
C ILE A 176 2.06 -11.19 -13.60
N GLY A 177 1.07 -10.87 -12.80
CA GLY A 177 1.20 -10.09 -11.58
C GLY A 177 1.09 -10.99 -10.36
N GLN A 178 1.87 -10.74 -9.34
CA GLN A 178 1.76 -11.43 -8.04
C GLN A 178 1.58 -10.41 -6.92
N THR A 179 0.66 -10.74 -6.02
CA THR A 179 0.41 -10.04 -4.76
C THR A 179 0.35 -11.05 -3.63
N TYR A 180 0.51 -10.63 -2.39
CA TYR A 180 0.13 -11.45 -1.25
C TYR A 180 -1.32 -11.16 -0.85
N GLN A 181 -2.10 -12.21 -0.65
CA GLN A 181 -3.27 -12.18 0.22
C GLN A 181 -2.81 -12.59 1.62
N ILE A 182 -3.47 -12.07 2.65
CA ILE A 182 -3.08 -12.37 4.02
C ILE A 182 -4.09 -13.36 4.61
N ALA A 183 -3.60 -14.47 5.12
CA ALA A 183 -4.43 -15.42 5.85
C ALA A 183 -4.85 -14.82 7.20
N TYR A 184 -6.06 -15.14 7.64
CA TYR A 184 -6.52 -14.71 8.95
C TYR A 184 -5.64 -15.30 10.07
N ASN A 185 -5.21 -14.42 10.97
CA ASN A 185 -4.53 -14.80 12.19
C ASN A 185 -5.01 -13.86 13.31
N PRO A 186 -5.58 -14.38 14.42
CA PRO A 186 -6.08 -13.57 15.53
C PRO A 186 -4.99 -12.76 16.23
N ASP A 187 -3.73 -13.12 16.04
CA ASP A 187 -2.58 -12.43 16.64
C ASP A 187 -2.11 -11.21 15.81
N HIS A 188 -2.74 -10.92 14.69
CA HIS A 188 -2.44 -9.72 13.92
C HIS A 188 -2.89 -8.46 14.66
N ASP A 189 -2.02 -7.47 14.73
CA ASP A 189 -2.28 -6.14 15.29
C ASP A 189 -2.63 -5.15 14.18
N TRP A 190 -3.90 -4.74 14.15
CA TRP A 190 -4.43 -3.82 13.14
C TRP A 190 -4.68 -2.45 13.71
N TYR A 191 -4.37 -1.44 12.91
CA TYR A 191 -4.55 -0.02 13.24
C TYR A 191 -5.26 0.72 12.11
N TYR A 192 -5.95 1.79 12.47
CA TYR A 192 -6.46 2.79 11.54
C TYR A 192 -6.30 4.17 12.16
N PHE A 193 -6.38 5.21 11.37
CA PHE A 193 -6.25 6.58 11.84
C PHE A 193 -7.55 7.33 11.51
N PRO A 194 -8.50 7.43 12.49
CA PRO A 194 -9.81 8.00 12.24
C PRO A 194 -9.72 9.48 11.87
N ARG A 195 -10.65 9.91 11.00
CA ARG A 195 -10.78 11.29 10.55
C ARG A 195 -9.46 11.88 10.03
N MET A 196 -8.74 11.11 9.24
CA MET A 196 -7.50 11.55 8.63
C MET A 196 -7.73 12.81 7.81
N ALA A 197 -6.98 13.84 8.13
CA ALA A 197 -7.03 15.12 7.46
C ALA A 197 -6.18 15.15 6.18
N ARG A 198 -6.42 16.14 5.33
CA ARG A 198 -5.67 16.32 4.08
C ARG A 198 -4.18 16.58 4.30
N ASP A 199 -3.83 17.21 5.41
CA ASP A 199 -2.46 17.54 5.78
C ASP A 199 -1.74 16.40 6.54
N GLU A 200 -2.35 15.22 6.56
CA GLU A 200 -1.78 14.02 7.15
C GLU A 200 -1.51 12.99 6.05
N ALA A 201 -0.48 12.16 6.25
CA ALA A 201 -0.15 11.08 5.35
C ALA A 201 0.22 9.81 6.12
N MET A 202 -0.20 8.65 5.60
CA MET A 202 0.33 7.36 6.00
C MET A 202 1.38 6.94 4.99
N VAL A 203 2.58 6.63 5.48
CA VAL A 203 3.70 6.12 4.69
C VAL A 203 3.91 4.67 5.09
N PHE A 204 3.94 3.74 4.15
CA PHE A 204 4.11 2.33 4.47
C PHE A 204 4.85 1.56 3.39
N LYS A 205 5.65 0.58 3.83
CA LYS A 205 6.39 -0.31 2.94
C LYS A 205 5.51 -1.47 2.46
N VAL A 206 5.44 -1.67 1.16
CA VAL A 206 4.79 -2.84 0.54
C VAL A 206 5.80 -3.83 -0.02
N PHE A 207 7.08 -3.45 -0.05
CA PHE A 207 8.18 -4.35 -0.39
C PHE A 207 9.51 -3.78 0.10
N GLN A 208 10.40 -4.67 0.53
CA GLN A 208 11.80 -4.33 0.79
C GLN A 208 12.71 -5.43 0.28
N GLY A 209 13.55 -5.10 -0.70
CA GLY A 209 14.60 -5.96 -1.21
C GLY A 209 15.95 -5.62 -0.58
N VAL A 210 16.73 -6.65 -0.27
CA VAL A 210 18.14 -6.51 0.12
C VAL A 210 19.00 -7.01 -1.01
N GLY A 211 19.97 -6.22 -1.46
CA GLY A 211 20.97 -6.69 -2.43
C GLY A 211 21.75 -7.90 -1.89
N VAL A 212 22.35 -8.66 -2.78
CA VAL A 212 22.95 -10.00 -2.60
C VAL A 212 24.04 -10.11 -1.49
N TRP A 213 24.37 -9.03 -0.79
CA TRP A 213 25.52 -8.96 0.16
C TRP A 213 25.12 -8.74 1.62
N CYS A 214 23.97 -9.18 2.09
CA CYS A 214 23.69 -9.15 3.53
C CYS A 214 23.39 -10.54 4.08
N ASN A 215 24.48 -11.23 4.49
CA ASN A 215 24.45 -12.52 5.17
C ASN A 215 24.24 -12.33 6.69
N SER A 216 23.30 -11.49 7.07
CA SER A 216 22.90 -11.31 8.47
C SER A 216 21.38 -11.27 8.53
N GLY A 217 20.80 -12.26 9.19
CA GLY A 217 19.37 -12.51 9.42
C GLY A 217 18.47 -11.28 9.58
N VAL A 218 18.19 -10.61 8.50
CA VAL A 218 17.25 -9.50 8.47
C VAL A 218 15.87 -10.08 8.25
N SER A 219 15.07 -10.05 9.30
CA SER A 219 13.64 -10.32 9.27
C SER A 219 12.98 -9.37 8.27
N TRP A 220 12.34 -9.90 7.27
CA TRP A 220 11.52 -9.17 6.31
C TRP A 220 10.31 -8.56 7.03
N ARG A 221 10.16 -7.25 7.00
CA ARG A 221 9.03 -6.57 7.58
C ARG A 221 8.30 -5.79 6.50
N LEU A 222 7.10 -6.25 6.15
CA LEU A 222 6.23 -5.65 5.17
C LEU A 222 5.09 -4.92 5.88
N GLY A 223 4.72 -3.73 5.44
CA GLY A 223 3.49 -3.07 5.83
C GLY A 223 2.34 -3.54 4.94
N PHE A 224 1.17 -3.83 5.51
CA PHE A 224 0.01 -4.34 4.79
C PHE A 224 -1.19 -3.44 5.00
N SER A 225 -1.98 -3.23 3.96
CA SER A 225 -3.15 -2.35 4.00
C SER A 225 -4.47 -3.08 3.78
N VAL A 226 -5.49 -2.69 4.52
CA VAL A 226 -6.88 -3.15 4.38
C VAL A 226 -7.82 -1.95 4.38
N TRP A 227 -8.87 -2.03 3.61
CA TRP A 227 -9.90 -1.02 3.52
C TRP A 227 -11.21 -1.58 4.04
N GLU A 228 -11.78 -1.04 5.10
CA GLU A 228 -13.22 -0.84 5.35
C GLU A 228 -13.57 -0.21 6.71
N CYS A 229 -14.77 0.33 6.76
CA CYS A 229 -15.41 1.34 7.56
C CYS A 229 -15.76 0.98 9.02
N ALA A 230 -16.06 2.01 9.80
CA ALA A 230 -16.36 2.09 11.21
C ALA A 230 -17.55 1.24 11.72
N SER A 231 -17.46 0.84 13.00
CA SER A 231 -18.41 0.10 13.84
C SER A 231 -18.61 -1.38 13.45
N GLY A 232 -17.67 -2.23 13.83
CA GLY A 232 -17.75 -3.69 13.60
C GLY A 232 -17.10 -4.07 12.27
N VAL A 233 -15.78 -3.94 12.18
CA VAL A 233 -15.02 -4.19 10.95
C VAL A 233 -15.05 -5.67 10.61
N SER A 234 -15.76 -6.03 9.54
CA SER A 234 -15.64 -7.34 8.89
C SER A 234 -14.52 -7.26 7.86
N MET A 235 -13.42 -7.97 8.07
CA MET A 235 -12.31 -8.07 7.13
C MET A 235 -12.46 -9.33 6.27
N ARG A 236 -12.17 -9.23 4.97
CA ARG A 236 -12.12 -10.38 4.06
C ARG A 236 -10.67 -10.85 3.90
N PHE A 237 -10.42 -12.02 4.38
CA PHE A 237 -9.15 -12.71 4.27
C PHE A 237 -9.12 -13.70 3.12
#